data_ea911d32b693129c243508f92e84f912
#
_entry.id   ea911d32b693129c243508f92e84f912
#
_cell.length_a   1.000
_cell.length_b   1.000
_cell.length_c   1.000
_cell.angle_alpha   90.00
_cell.angle_beta   90.00
_cell.angle_gamma   90.00
#
_symmetry.space_group_name_H-M   'P 1'
#
loop_
_entity.id
_entity.type
_entity.pdbx_description
1 polymer ?
#
loop_
_entity_poly.entity_id
_entity_poly.type
_entity_poly.pdbx_seq_one_letter_code
_entity_poly.pdbx_strand_id
1 'polypeptide(L)'
;EEPLTMLLEKRLGCKVYVENDTRAMTYGEYRCGVGNNEDTMIFVNASWGLGVGVVIDRKLFYGRSGFSGEFGHFPLLDNEVICRCGKRGCLETGASGSAVHRIFMEKLAQKRVSMLSDKYNRGEQILLEDILEALGQEDVLAIEVMETVGHTLGKAMAGLINLFNPDLIVLVGTLAVAKDYILLPLKSAINKY
;
A
#
# COMPACT_ATOMS: atom_id res chain seq x y z
N GLU A 1 -5.00 15.64 -27.81
CA GLU A 1 -5.29 16.25 -26.49
C GLU A 1 -4.04 16.97 -26.00
N GLU A 2 -4.18 18.19 -25.45
CA GLU A 2 -3.05 18.97 -24.94
C GLU A 2 -2.57 18.36 -23.60
N PRO A 3 -1.24 18.18 -23.37
CA PRO A 3 -0.71 17.66 -22.13
C PRO A 3 -1.13 18.52 -20.92
N LEU A 4 -1.45 17.85 -19.80
CA LEU A 4 -1.90 18.53 -18.57
C LEU A 4 -0.89 19.59 -18.08
N THR A 5 0.41 19.30 -18.19
CA THR A 5 1.48 20.23 -17.85
C THR A 5 1.37 21.54 -18.62
N MET A 6 1.17 21.47 -19.93
CA MET A 6 1.03 22.67 -20.78
C MET A 6 -0.22 23.50 -20.43
N LEU A 7 -1.35 22.83 -20.12
CA LEU A 7 -2.57 23.52 -19.70
C LEU A 7 -2.37 24.26 -18.37
N LEU A 8 -1.70 23.61 -17.43
CA LEU A 8 -1.41 24.21 -16.12
C LEU A 8 -0.36 25.32 -16.23
N GLU A 9 0.70 25.16 -17.02
CA GLU A 9 1.70 26.20 -17.26
C GLU A 9 1.08 27.48 -17.83
N LYS A 10 0.16 27.33 -18.81
CA LYS A 10 -0.58 28.49 -19.37
C LYS A 10 -1.43 29.22 -18.33
N ARG A 11 -2.01 28.51 -17.38
CA ARG A 11 -2.86 29.09 -16.34
C ARG A 11 -2.10 29.69 -15.18
N LEU A 12 -1.00 29.05 -14.78
CA LEU A 12 -0.24 29.41 -13.58
C LEU A 12 0.94 30.36 -13.88
N GLY A 13 1.36 30.47 -15.15
CA GLY A 13 2.48 31.32 -15.54
C GLY A 13 3.84 30.84 -15.03
N CYS A 14 3.96 29.58 -14.67
CA CYS A 14 5.20 28.97 -14.18
C CYS A 14 5.38 27.56 -14.73
N LYS A 15 6.61 27.03 -14.67
CA LYS A 15 6.90 25.64 -15.04
C LYS A 15 6.14 24.65 -14.17
N VAL A 16 5.53 23.64 -14.80
CA VAL A 16 4.76 22.58 -14.12
C VAL A 16 5.35 21.22 -14.46
N TYR A 17 5.56 20.42 -13.42
CA TYR A 17 6.01 19.04 -13.52
C TYR A 17 4.94 18.13 -12.91
N VAL A 18 4.74 16.95 -13.50
CA VAL A 18 3.83 15.93 -12.99
C VAL A 18 4.65 14.69 -12.65
N GLU A 19 4.45 14.15 -11.47
CA GLU A 19 5.10 12.93 -11.03
C GLU A 19 4.06 11.99 -10.41
N ASN A 20 4.36 10.68 -10.39
CA ASN A 20 3.59 9.71 -9.64
C ASN A 20 3.67 10.04 -8.13
N ASP A 21 2.56 9.92 -7.43
CA ASP A 21 2.43 10.26 -6.01
C ASP A 21 3.42 9.47 -5.13
N THR A 22 3.49 8.16 -5.29
CA THR A 22 4.40 7.29 -4.53
C THR A 22 5.85 7.63 -4.79
N ARG A 23 6.23 7.95 -6.04
CA ARG A 23 7.60 8.39 -6.35
C ARG A 23 7.92 9.76 -5.75
N ALA A 24 6.99 10.69 -5.79
CA ALA A 24 7.16 12.00 -5.17
C ALA A 24 7.35 11.85 -3.64
N MET A 25 6.53 11.01 -3.00
CA MET A 25 6.66 10.69 -1.58
C MET A 25 8.00 9.99 -1.27
N THR A 26 8.41 9.03 -2.11
CA THR A 26 9.71 8.35 -1.99
C THR A 26 10.87 9.33 -2.03
N TYR A 27 10.83 10.27 -2.98
CA TYR A 27 11.87 11.29 -3.09
C TYR A 27 11.88 12.23 -1.88
N GLY A 28 10.71 12.63 -1.39
CA GLY A 28 10.58 13.46 -0.19
C GLY A 28 11.15 12.76 1.05
N GLU A 29 10.78 11.49 1.27
CA GLU A 29 11.29 10.69 2.39
C GLU A 29 12.79 10.46 2.30
N TYR A 30 13.30 10.19 1.09
CA TYR A 30 14.71 10.02 0.85
C TYR A 30 15.52 11.31 1.11
N ARG A 31 15.00 12.48 0.69
CA ARG A 31 15.74 13.77 0.80
C ARG A 31 15.60 14.44 2.15
N CYS A 32 14.48 14.28 2.82
CA CYS A 32 14.12 15.06 4.01
C CYS A 32 13.70 14.19 5.20
N GLY A 33 13.49 12.90 4.99
CA GLY A 33 13.08 11.93 6.00
C GLY A 33 14.22 11.01 6.46
N VAL A 34 13.86 9.76 6.77
CA VAL A 34 14.78 8.77 7.35
C VAL A 34 15.76 8.16 6.36
N GLY A 35 15.51 8.29 5.04
CA GLY A 35 16.27 7.65 3.98
C GLY A 35 17.51 8.41 3.47
N ASN A 36 17.87 9.55 4.04
CA ASN A 36 18.82 10.50 3.44
C ASN A 36 20.30 10.02 3.41
N ASN A 37 20.64 8.97 4.15
CA ASN A 37 22.00 8.40 4.20
C ASN A 37 22.12 7.04 3.51
N GLU A 38 21.02 6.47 3.05
CA GLU A 38 20.99 5.12 2.51
C GLU A 38 21.33 5.11 1.02
N ASP A 39 22.08 4.12 0.57
CA ASP A 39 22.38 3.97 -0.85
C ASP A 39 21.22 3.30 -1.59
N THR A 40 20.54 2.37 -0.93
CA THR A 40 19.38 1.65 -1.49
C THR A 40 18.21 1.67 -0.50
N MET A 41 17.12 2.29 -0.90
CA MET A 41 15.89 2.37 -0.08
C MET A 41 14.67 1.89 -0.87
N ILE A 42 13.83 1.10 -0.22
CA ILE A 42 12.50 0.74 -0.72
C ILE A 42 11.46 1.47 0.12
N PHE A 43 10.62 2.23 -0.57
CA PHE A 43 9.51 2.96 0.04
C PHE A 43 8.20 2.28 -0.37
N VAL A 44 7.41 1.86 0.61
CA VAL A 44 6.15 1.14 0.41
C VAL A 44 5.00 2.01 0.91
N ASN A 45 4.17 2.49 -0.01
CA ASN A 45 2.97 3.26 0.29
C ASN A 45 1.76 2.31 0.32
N ALA A 46 1.38 1.86 1.51
CA ALA A 46 0.22 1.01 1.75
C ALA A 46 -0.97 1.89 2.19
N SER A 47 -1.65 2.46 1.21
CA SER A 47 -2.86 3.28 1.38
C SER A 47 -4.08 2.54 0.79
N TRP A 48 -5.03 3.23 0.20
CA TRP A 48 -6.14 2.59 -0.50
C TRP A 48 -5.65 1.64 -1.60
N GLY A 49 -4.61 2.06 -2.36
CA GLY A 49 -3.82 1.21 -3.25
C GLY A 49 -2.50 0.79 -2.60
N LEU A 50 -1.63 0.18 -3.39
CA LEU A 50 -0.29 -0.23 -3.00
C LEU A 50 0.73 0.26 -4.04
N GLY A 51 1.58 1.20 -3.65
CA GLY A 51 2.66 1.72 -4.48
C GLY A 51 4.03 1.43 -3.85
N VAL A 52 5.05 1.33 -4.70
CA VAL A 52 6.44 1.18 -4.27
C VAL A 52 7.33 2.17 -5.03
N GLY A 53 8.18 2.86 -4.28
CA GLY A 53 9.28 3.63 -4.84
C GLY A 53 10.61 3.01 -4.46
N VAL A 54 11.57 3.08 -5.35
CA VAL A 54 12.89 2.46 -5.18
C VAL A 54 13.97 3.51 -5.37
N VAL A 55 14.91 3.60 -4.43
CA VAL A 55 16.16 4.35 -4.56
C VAL A 55 17.29 3.35 -4.71
N ILE A 56 18.15 3.53 -5.69
CA ILE A 56 19.36 2.73 -5.94
C ILE A 56 20.50 3.70 -6.23
N ASP A 57 21.66 3.46 -5.63
CA ASP A 57 22.83 4.34 -5.77
C ASP A 57 22.49 5.81 -5.50
N ARG A 58 21.69 6.04 -4.45
CA ARG A 58 21.24 7.37 -4.00
C ARG A 58 20.37 8.12 -5.02
N LYS A 59 19.77 7.42 -5.97
CA LYS A 59 18.91 7.99 -7.01
C LYS A 59 17.57 7.27 -7.08
N LEU A 60 16.51 8.04 -7.27
CA LEU A 60 15.19 7.47 -7.52
C LEU A 60 15.22 6.65 -8.83
N PHE A 61 14.80 5.40 -8.74
CA PHE A 61 14.80 4.47 -9.86
C PHE A 61 13.50 4.57 -10.65
N TYR A 62 13.57 5.03 -11.88
CA TYR A 62 12.41 5.20 -12.77
C TYR A 62 12.16 4.00 -13.69
N GLY A 63 13.16 3.15 -13.89
CA GLY A 63 13.16 2.20 -14.98
C GLY A 63 13.24 2.91 -16.34
N ARG A 64 13.15 2.12 -17.43
CA ARG A 64 13.30 2.66 -18.78
C ARG A 64 12.18 3.64 -19.20
N SER A 65 10.95 3.34 -18.80
CA SER A 65 9.73 4.04 -19.27
C SER A 65 8.94 4.71 -18.13
N GLY A 66 9.51 4.81 -16.94
CA GLY A 66 8.84 5.41 -15.78
C GLY A 66 7.81 4.54 -15.08
N PHE A 67 7.79 3.23 -15.35
CA PHE A 67 6.87 2.27 -14.71
C PHE A 67 7.54 1.40 -13.62
N SER A 68 8.69 1.81 -13.12
CA SER A 68 9.29 1.17 -11.96
C SER A 68 8.40 1.35 -10.73
N GLY A 69 8.34 0.34 -9.87
CA GLY A 69 7.59 0.41 -8.61
C GLY A 69 6.10 0.06 -8.71
N GLU A 70 5.60 -0.38 -9.87
CA GLU A 70 4.23 -0.89 -10.04
C GLU A 70 4.00 -2.26 -9.33
N PHE A 71 4.58 -2.39 -8.14
CA PHE A 71 4.62 -3.63 -7.37
C PHE A 71 3.24 -4.09 -6.89
N GLY A 72 2.33 -3.16 -6.66
CA GLY A 72 0.94 -3.48 -6.36
C GLY A 72 0.27 -4.32 -7.45
N HIS A 73 0.73 -4.20 -8.70
CA HIS A 73 0.21 -4.95 -9.85
C HIS A 73 1.02 -6.21 -10.19
N PHE A 74 1.97 -6.58 -9.32
CA PHE A 74 2.71 -7.82 -9.47
C PHE A 74 1.78 -9.02 -9.21
N PRO A 75 1.72 -10.04 -10.10
CA PRO A 75 0.81 -11.17 -9.99
C PRO A 75 1.36 -12.20 -8.98
N LEU A 76 1.21 -11.92 -7.70
CA LEU A 76 1.70 -12.74 -6.59
C LEU A 76 0.63 -13.63 -5.97
N LEU A 77 -0.66 -13.28 -6.16
CA LEU A 77 -1.77 -13.94 -5.49
C LEU A 77 -2.49 -14.89 -6.44
N ASP A 78 -2.78 -16.09 -5.93
CA ASP A 78 -3.67 -17.04 -6.62
C ASP A 78 -5.12 -16.78 -6.17
N ASN A 79 -5.70 -15.68 -6.68
CA ASN A 79 -7.08 -15.31 -6.42
C ASN A 79 -7.76 -14.80 -7.70
N GLU A 80 -9.10 -14.92 -7.73
CA GLU A 80 -9.94 -14.48 -8.85
C GLU A 80 -10.37 -13.00 -8.76
N VAL A 81 -9.84 -12.24 -7.80
CA VAL A 81 -10.18 -10.84 -7.62
C VAL A 81 -9.62 -10.01 -8.77
N ILE A 82 -10.50 -9.32 -9.47
CA ILE A 82 -10.10 -8.43 -10.57
C ILE A 82 -9.56 -7.14 -9.97
N CYS A 83 -8.30 -6.83 -10.24
CA CYS A 83 -7.69 -5.57 -9.90
C CYS A 83 -8.23 -4.46 -10.80
N ARG A 84 -8.23 -3.21 -10.32
CA ARG A 84 -8.59 -2.04 -11.14
C ARG A 84 -7.76 -1.88 -12.41
N CYS A 85 -6.57 -2.49 -12.48
CA CYS A 85 -5.76 -2.54 -13.71
C CYS A 85 -6.27 -3.55 -14.76
N GLY A 86 -7.35 -4.28 -14.48
CA GLY A 86 -7.97 -5.29 -15.35
C GLY A 86 -7.37 -6.68 -15.23
N LYS A 87 -6.31 -6.89 -14.43
CA LYS A 87 -5.64 -8.19 -14.24
C LYS A 87 -6.14 -8.88 -12.96
N ARG A 88 -5.84 -10.18 -12.84
CA ARG A 88 -6.08 -10.97 -11.61
C ARG A 88 -4.76 -11.27 -10.91
N GLY A 89 -4.85 -11.61 -9.63
CA GLY A 89 -3.69 -12.00 -8.83
C GLY A 89 -2.75 -10.86 -8.44
N CYS A 90 -3.12 -9.61 -8.71
CA CYS A 90 -2.32 -8.46 -8.31
C CYS A 90 -2.17 -8.39 -6.79
N LEU A 91 -0.95 -8.14 -6.30
CA LEU A 91 -0.66 -7.99 -4.88
C LEU A 91 -1.59 -6.98 -4.18
N GLU A 92 -1.91 -5.88 -4.84
CA GLU A 92 -2.82 -4.85 -4.34
C GLU A 92 -4.16 -5.43 -3.88
N THR A 93 -4.66 -6.49 -4.54
CA THR A 93 -5.94 -7.11 -4.17
C THR A 93 -5.90 -7.89 -2.85
N GLY A 94 -4.74 -8.08 -2.25
CA GLY A 94 -4.58 -8.76 -0.96
C GLY A 94 -3.72 -8.02 0.06
N ALA A 95 -3.11 -6.88 -0.31
CA ALA A 95 -2.13 -6.19 0.52
C ALA A 95 -2.27 -4.65 0.48
N SER A 96 -3.50 -4.15 0.40
CA SER A 96 -3.79 -2.70 0.36
C SER A 96 -4.98 -2.35 1.24
N GLY A 97 -5.28 -1.07 1.43
CA GLY A 97 -6.47 -0.60 2.13
C GLY A 97 -7.77 -1.07 1.47
N SER A 98 -7.81 -1.10 0.14
CA SER A 98 -8.96 -1.66 -0.59
C SER A 98 -9.13 -3.16 -0.34
N ALA A 99 -8.03 -3.90 -0.15
CA ALA A 99 -8.07 -5.30 0.25
C ALA A 99 -8.59 -5.47 1.68
N VAL A 100 -8.13 -4.65 2.64
CA VAL A 100 -8.65 -4.62 4.02
C VAL A 100 -10.15 -4.42 3.99
N HIS A 101 -10.61 -3.38 3.31
CA HIS A 101 -12.04 -3.06 3.22
C HIS A 101 -12.84 -4.21 2.61
N ARG A 102 -12.43 -4.73 1.45
CA ARG A 102 -13.12 -5.82 0.77
C ARG A 102 -13.19 -7.08 1.64
N ILE A 103 -12.08 -7.53 2.20
CA ILE A 103 -12.03 -8.75 3.03
C ILE A 103 -12.89 -8.58 4.28
N PHE A 104 -12.86 -7.41 4.90
CA PHE A 104 -13.69 -7.11 6.07
C PHE A 104 -15.18 -7.19 5.73
N MET A 105 -15.60 -6.56 4.62
CA MET A 105 -17.00 -6.60 4.18
C MET A 105 -17.47 -8.02 3.79
N GLU A 106 -16.60 -8.81 3.14
CA GLU A 106 -16.87 -10.21 2.82
C GLU A 106 -17.11 -11.04 4.09
N LYS A 107 -16.31 -10.83 5.14
CA LYS A 107 -16.45 -11.51 6.43
C LYS A 107 -17.71 -11.08 7.18
N LEU A 108 -18.10 -9.80 7.15
CA LEU A 108 -19.39 -9.34 7.70
C LEU A 108 -20.58 -9.98 6.96
N ALA A 109 -20.51 -10.06 5.63
CA ALA A 109 -21.53 -10.76 4.84
C ALA A 109 -21.66 -12.24 5.19
N GLN A 110 -20.57 -12.87 5.63
CA GLN A 110 -20.53 -14.24 6.18
C GLN A 110 -20.96 -14.32 7.66
N LYS A 111 -21.54 -13.25 8.19
CA LYS A 111 -22.04 -13.14 9.57
C LYS A 111 -20.93 -13.23 10.64
N ARG A 112 -19.69 -12.89 10.32
CA ARG A 112 -18.67 -12.70 11.35
C ARG A 112 -19.02 -11.46 12.17
N VAL A 113 -18.83 -11.55 13.46
CA VAL A 113 -19.17 -10.48 14.42
C VAL A 113 -18.05 -9.43 14.48
N SER A 114 -18.45 -8.17 14.48
CA SER A 114 -17.59 -7.00 14.65
C SER A 114 -18.37 -5.89 15.36
N MET A 115 -17.68 -4.92 15.92
CA MET A 115 -18.28 -3.68 16.43
C MET A 115 -19.06 -2.93 15.35
N LEU A 116 -18.71 -3.14 14.08
CA LEU A 116 -19.37 -2.53 12.92
C LEU A 116 -20.58 -3.34 12.40
N SER A 117 -20.94 -4.47 13.04
CA SER A 117 -22.05 -5.32 12.59
C SER A 117 -23.39 -4.57 12.55
N ASP A 118 -23.68 -3.72 13.54
CA ASP A 118 -24.91 -2.95 13.56
C ASP A 118 -24.96 -1.89 12.46
N LYS A 119 -23.83 -1.21 12.19
CA LYS A 119 -23.67 -0.26 11.09
C LYS A 119 -23.93 -0.96 9.74
N TYR A 120 -23.33 -2.15 9.57
CA TYR A 120 -23.51 -3.00 8.40
C TYR A 120 -24.98 -3.42 8.21
N ASN A 121 -25.63 -3.90 9.27
CA ASN A 121 -27.02 -4.39 9.22
C ASN A 121 -28.04 -3.30 8.91
N ARG A 122 -27.74 -2.03 9.29
CA ARG A 122 -28.55 -0.87 8.91
C ARG A 122 -28.32 -0.41 7.47
N GLY A 123 -27.41 -1.04 6.72
CA GLY A 123 -27.06 -0.66 5.36
C GLY A 123 -26.26 0.66 5.27
N GLU A 124 -25.65 1.09 6.37
CA GLU A 124 -24.79 2.26 6.39
C GLU A 124 -23.44 1.96 5.75
N GLN A 125 -22.85 2.96 5.10
CA GLN A 125 -21.55 2.82 4.48
C GLN A 125 -20.47 2.63 5.56
N ILE A 126 -19.64 1.58 5.40
CA ILE A 126 -18.44 1.35 6.20
C ILE A 126 -17.26 1.80 5.35
N LEU A 127 -16.44 2.68 5.88
CA LEU A 127 -15.21 3.17 5.24
C LEU A 127 -13.98 2.45 5.82
N LEU A 128 -12.84 2.59 5.17
CA LEU A 128 -11.58 2.05 5.68
C LEU A 128 -11.24 2.65 7.06
N GLU A 129 -11.52 3.92 7.24
CA GLU A 129 -11.32 4.66 8.48
C GLU A 129 -12.12 4.05 9.64
N ASP A 130 -13.37 3.64 9.41
CA ASP A 130 -14.20 2.95 10.41
C ASP A 130 -13.53 1.62 10.86
N ILE A 131 -12.97 0.87 9.91
CA ILE A 131 -12.28 -0.40 10.18
C ILE A 131 -11.00 -0.16 10.98
N LEU A 132 -10.24 0.89 10.66
CA LEU A 132 -9.03 1.25 11.40
C LEU A 132 -9.36 1.77 12.81
N GLU A 133 -10.47 2.47 12.98
CA GLU A 133 -10.96 2.86 14.31
C GLU A 133 -11.38 1.64 15.13
N ALA A 134 -12.15 0.72 14.54
CA ALA A 134 -12.51 -0.54 15.20
C ALA A 134 -11.27 -1.37 15.56
N LEU A 135 -10.25 -1.40 14.70
CA LEU A 135 -8.95 -2.02 15.00
C LEU A 135 -8.29 -1.41 16.23
N GLY A 136 -8.31 -0.08 16.34
CA GLY A 136 -7.79 0.66 17.50
C GLY A 136 -8.57 0.38 18.79
N GLN A 137 -9.81 -0.12 18.68
CA GLN A 137 -10.66 -0.58 19.80
C GLN A 137 -10.61 -2.11 19.99
N GLU A 138 -9.60 -2.77 19.41
CA GLU A 138 -9.36 -4.21 19.53
C GLU A 138 -10.49 -5.10 18.96
N ASP A 139 -11.17 -4.63 17.92
CA ASP A 139 -12.15 -5.45 17.18
C ASP A 139 -11.48 -6.68 16.58
N VAL A 140 -11.93 -7.87 16.99
CA VAL A 140 -11.31 -9.15 16.61
C VAL A 140 -11.34 -9.37 15.09
N LEU A 141 -12.42 -8.96 14.41
CA LEU A 141 -12.52 -9.11 12.96
C LEU A 141 -11.54 -8.17 12.24
N ALA A 142 -11.42 -6.93 12.70
CA ALA A 142 -10.47 -5.97 12.13
C ALA A 142 -9.02 -6.43 12.34
N ILE A 143 -8.69 -6.98 13.52
CA ILE A 143 -7.37 -7.56 13.80
C ILE A 143 -7.08 -8.72 12.83
N GLU A 144 -7.99 -9.69 12.70
CA GLU A 144 -7.82 -10.86 11.81
C GLU A 144 -7.58 -10.44 10.36
N VAL A 145 -8.32 -9.44 9.88
CA VAL A 145 -8.16 -8.91 8.51
C VAL A 145 -6.81 -8.23 8.36
N MET A 146 -6.41 -7.42 9.33
CA MET A 146 -5.12 -6.71 9.29
C MET A 146 -3.94 -7.68 9.34
N GLU A 147 -4.00 -8.74 10.14
CA GLU A 147 -3.00 -9.81 10.18
C GLU A 147 -2.87 -10.50 8.82
N THR A 148 -4.00 -10.83 8.17
CA THR A 148 -4.02 -11.44 6.84
C THR A 148 -3.32 -10.56 5.80
N VAL A 149 -3.66 -9.27 5.80
CA VAL A 149 -3.09 -8.28 4.87
C VAL A 149 -1.61 -8.03 5.16
N GLY A 150 -1.25 -7.89 6.44
CA GLY A 150 0.13 -7.71 6.87
C GLY A 150 1.03 -8.90 6.51
N HIS A 151 0.53 -10.13 6.70
CA HIS A 151 1.25 -11.33 6.29
C HIS A 151 1.46 -11.39 4.76
N THR A 152 0.43 -11.06 3.98
CA THR A 152 0.50 -11.03 2.51
C THR A 152 1.51 -9.99 2.03
N LEU A 153 1.49 -8.79 2.62
CA LEU A 153 2.44 -7.73 2.33
C LEU A 153 3.88 -8.15 2.70
N GLY A 154 4.06 -8.75 3.89
CA GLY A 154 5.36 -9.21 4.36
C GLY A 154 5.98 -10.29 3.46
N LYS A 155 5.18 -11.24 2.98
CA LYS A 155 5.63 -12.24 2.01
C LYS A 155 6.14 -11.59 0.70
N ALA A 156 5.42 -10.58 0.21
CA ALA A 156 5.83 -9.83 -0.97
C ALA A 156 7.10 -9.02 -0.72
N MET A 157 7.21 -8.39 0.46
CA MET A 157 8.40 -7.61 0.84
C MET A 157 9.65 -8.48 1.01
N ALA A 158 9.52 -9.73 1.47
CA ALA A 158 10.63 -10.68 1.48
C ALA A 158 11.23 -10.86 0.08
N GLY A 159 10.39 -10.93 -0.96
CA GLY A 159 10.85 -10.96 -2.35
C GLY A 159 11.61 -9.69 -2.76
N LEU A 160 11.16 -8.50 -2.35
CA LEU A 160 11.88 -7.24 -2.62
C LEU A 160 13.23 -7.21 -1.89
N ILE A 161 13.28 -7.68 -0.64
CA ILE A 161 14.53 -7.77 0.12
C ILE A 161 15.53 -8.66 -0.61
N ASN A 162 15.10 -9.83 -1.05
CA ASN A 162 15.97 -10.77 -1.77
C ASN A 162 16.44 -10.25 -3.14
N LEU A 163 15.66 -9.39 -3.80
CA LEU A 163 15.99 -8.82 -5.11
C LEU A 163 16.93 -7.62 -5.02
N PHE A 164 16.69 -6.73 -4.06
CA PHE A 164 17.35 -5.42 -3.98
C PHE A 164 18.37 -5.32 -2.85
N ASN A 165 18.31 -6.20 -1.85
CA ASN A 165 19.12 -6.13 -0.63
C ASN A 165 19.22 -4.69 -0.09
N PRO A 166 18.09 -4.03 0.22
CA PRO A 166 18.08 -2.62 0.57
C PRO A 166 18.65 -2.37 1.97
N ASP A 167 19.24 -1.20 2.16
CA ASP A 167 19.69 -0.72 3.47
C ASP A 167 18.51 -0.39 4.37
N LEU A 168 17.41 0.11 3.76
CA LEU A 168 16.23 0.57 4.48
C LEU A 168 14.94 0.24 3.71
N ILE A 169 13.92 -0.19 4.43
CA ILE A 169 12.54 -0.24 3.93
C ILE A 169 11.66 0.65 4.79
N VAL A 170 10.96 1.57 4.15
CA VAL A 170 10.03 2.51 4.81
C VAL A 170 8.60 2.13 4.44
N LEU A 171 7.78 1.79 5.42
CA LEU A 171 6.36 1.54 5.25
C LEU A 171 5.56 2.77 5.68
N VAL A 172 4.77 3.29 4.78
CA VAL A 172 3.92 4.46 5.00
C VAL A 172 2.50 4.23 4.48
N GLY A 173 1.68 5.27 4.57
CA GLY A 173 0.31 5.27 4.08
C GLY A 173 -0.70 4.95 5.16
N THR A 174 -1.96 4.89 4.77
CA THR A 174 -3.10 4.73 5.69
C THR A 174 -2.99 3.48 6.56
N LEU A 175 -2.45 2.38 6.01
CA LEU A 175 -2.31 1.14 6.78
C LEU A 175 -1.18 1.20 7.82
N ALA A 176 -0.22 2.12 7.70
CA ALA A 176 0.85 2.29 8.69
C ALA A 176 0.30 2.78 10.05
N VAL A 177 -0.89 3.40 10.06
CA VAL A 177 -1.59 3.82 11.29
C VAL A 177 -1.94 2.62 12.18
N ALA A 178 -2.10 1.43 11.61
CA ALA A 178 -2.37 0.19 12.32
C ALA A 178 -1.21 -0.30 13.20
N LYS A 179 -0.01 0.32 13.09
CA LYS A 179 1.18 0.03 13.91
C LYS A 179 1.47 -1.48 14.03
N ASP A 180 1.49 -2.01 15.26
CA ASP A 180 1.86 -3.40 15.52
C ASP A 180 0.89 -4.42 14.91
N TYR A 181 -0.37 -4.07 14.69
CA TYR A 181 -1.34 -4.96 14.06
C TYR A 181 -0.98 -5.31 12.60
N ILE A 182 -0.26 -4.42 11.91
CA ILE A 182 0.27 -4.72 10.56
C ILE A 182 1.75 -5.10 10.61
N LEU A 183 2.56 -4.46 11.46
CA LEU A 183 4.00 -4.65 11.48
C LEU A 183 4.43 -6.03 12.00
N LEU A 184 3.75 -6.57 13.00
CA LEU A 184 4.11 -7.89 13.55
C LEU A 184 3.88 -9.03 12.55
N PRO A 185 2.69 -9.18 11.93
CA PRO A 185 2.48 -10.21 10.91
C PRO A 185 3.35 -10.00 9.68
N LEU A 186 3.62 -8.74 9.29
CA LEU A 186 4.52 -8.41 8.20
C LEU A 186 5.95 -8.87 8.49
N LYS A 187 6.51 -8.52 9.65
CA LYS A 187 7.85 -8.95 10.07
C LYS A 187 7.95 -10.47 10.20
N SER A 188 6.92 -11.10 10.76
CA SER A 188 6.84 -12.57 10.86
C SER A 188 6.91 -13.22 9.47
N ALA A 189 6.17 -12.68 8.51
CA ALA A 189 6.20 -13.18 7.13
C ALA A 189 7.56 -12.96 6.47
N ILE A 190 8.18 -11.79 6.61
CA ILE A 190 9.54 -11.53 6.10
C ILE A 190 10.54 -12.56 6.63
N ASN A 191 10.49 -12.86 7.94
CA ASN A 191 11.40 -13.83 8.54
C ASN A 191 11.15 -15.28 8.11
N LYS A 192 9.95 -15.56 7.59
CA LYS A 192 9.54 -16.91 7.15
C LYS A 192 9.91 -17.19 5.70
N TYR A 193 9.87 -16.19 4.82
CA TYR A 193 10.01 -16.31 3.37
C TYR A 193 11.26 -15.61 2.86
#